data_fb5d84f2821ac54231831bae3d034d57
#
_entry.id   fb5d84f2821ac54231831bae3d034d57
#
_cell.length_a   1.000
_cell.length_b   1.000
_cell.length_c   1.000
_cell.angle_alpha   90.00
_cell.angle_beta   90.00
_cell.angle_gamma   90.00
#
_symmetry.space_group_name_H-M   'P 1'
#
loop_
_entity.id
_entity.type
_entity.pdbx_description
1 polymer ?
#
loop_
_entity_poly.entity_id
_entity_poly.type
_entity_poly.pdbx_seq_one_letter_code
_entity_poly.pdbx_strand_id
1 'polypeptide(L)' 'MFKPFEQGDQSSAIYDLTLENQVDCVSLYGNLQITKDQAGLKTAKALQSFIYDVVAALKKQS' A
#
# COMPACT_ATOMS: atom_id res chain seq x y z
N MET A 1 1.31 4.35 -8.38
CA MET A 1 0.47 4.09 -7.19
C MET A 1 -0.04 5.42 -6.65
N PHE A 2 -1.20 5.42 -6.02
CA PHE A 2 -1.82 6.64 -5.51
C PHE A 2 -1.04 7.21 -4.31
N LYS A 3 -1.33 8.47 -3.99
CA LYS A 3 -0.82 9.09 -2.77
C LYS A 3 -1.82 8.86 -1.64
N PRO A 4 -1.39 8.28 -0.51
CA PRO A 4 -2.32 7.97 0.58
C PRO A 4 -3.04 9.21 1.10
N PHE A 5 -4.34 9.07 1.31
CA PHE A 5 -5.22 10.06 1.93
C PHE A 5 -5.48 11.32 1.10
N GLU A 6 -4.95 11.43 -0.12
CA GLU A 6 -5.12 12.68 -0.88
C GLU A 6 -6.42 12.75 -1.65
N GLN A 7 -6.87 11.65 -2.21
CA GLN A 7 -8.12 11.62 -2.97
C GLN A 7 -8.88 10.35 -2.62
N GLY A 8 -10.19 10.48 -2.49
CA GLY A 8 -11.04 9.32 -2.27
C GLY A 8 -11.21 8.51 -3.54
N ASP A 9 -11.67 7.26 -3.38
CA ASP A 9 -12.07 6.37 -4.46
C ASP A 9 -10.94 5.96 -5.40
N GLN A 10 -9.71 6.04 -4.95
CA GLN A 10 -8.59 5.49 -5.70
C GLN A 10 -8.30 4.07 -5.25
N SER A 11 -7.95 3.22 -6.18
CA SER A 11 -7.58 1.85 -5.85
C SER A 11 -6.34 1.44 -6.61
N SER A 12 -5.62 0.50 -6.04
CA SER A 12 -4.43 -0.08 -6.64
C SER A 12 -4.30 -1.50 -6.12
N ALA A 13 -3.25 -2.19 -6.54
CA ALA A 13 -3.02 -3.55 -6.09
C ALA A 13 -1.53 -3.85 -6.05
N ILE A 14 -1.14 -4.68 -5.09
CA ILE A 14 0.16 -5.33 -5.05
C ILE A 14 -0.14 -6.81 -5.21
N TYR A 15 -0.02 -7.30 -6.45
CA TYR A 15 -0.44 -8.66 -6.83
C TYR A 15 -1.91 -8.86 -6.45
N ASP A 16 -2.21 -9.81 -5.57
CA ASP A 16 -3.59 -10.11 -5.17
C ASP A 16 -4.08 -9.27 -3.98
N LEU A 17 -3.22 -8.42 -3.44
CA LEU A 17 -3.62 -7.54 -2.35
C LEU A 17 -4.19 -6.26 -2.92
N THR A 18 -5.42 -5.95 -2.55
CA THR A 18 -6.09 -4.74 -3.02
C THR A 18 -5.87 -3.61 -2.03
N LEU A 19 -5.54 -2.44 -2.56
CA LEU A 19 -5.33 -1.24 -1.78
C LEU A 19 -6.39 -0.22 -2.17
N GLU A 20 -7.18 0.22 -1.21
CA GLU A 20 -8.19 1.24 -1.45
C GLU A 20 -7.86 2.49 -0.67
N ASN A 21 -7.88 3.61 -1.36
CA ASN A 21 -7.54 4.91 -0.78
C ASN A 21 -8.79 5.75 -0.59
N GLN A 22 -8.94 6.29 0.61
CA GLN A 22 -9.97 7.27 0.90
C GLN A 22 -9.32 8.43 1.64
N VAL A 23 -10.08 9.51 1.80
CA VAL A 23 -9.53 10.73 2.42
C VAL A 23 -9.11 10.47 3.88
N ASP A 24 -9.87 9.65 4.59
CA ASP A 24 -9.66 9.42 6.02
C ASP A 24 -9.05 8.06 6.36
N CYS A 25 -8.88 7.18 5.37
CA CYS A 25 -8.31 5.87 5.64
C CYS A 25 -7.76 5.23 4.37
N VAL A 26 -6.90 4.26 4.57
CA VAL A 26 -6.42 3.37 3.51
C VAL A 26 -6.73 1.95 3.93
N SER A 27 -7.39 1.20 3.07
CA SER A 27 -7.78 -0.17 3.36
C SER A 27 -6.96 -1.14 2.51
N LEU A 28 -6.49 -2.20 3.14
CA LEU A 28 -5.75 -3.26 2.47
C LEU A 28 -6.50 -4.56 2.71
N TYR A 29 -6.84 -5.25 1.63
CA TYR A 29 -7.53 -6.53 1.78
C TYR A 29 -7.19 -7.45 0.61
N GLY A 30 -7.42 -8.72 0.82
CA GLY A 30 -7.11 -9.74 -0.15
C GLY A 30 -6.09 -10.73 0.39
N ASN A 31 -5.33 -11.31 -0.51
CA ASN A 31 -4.34 -12.34 -0.17
C ASN A 31 -3.00 -11.98 -0.79
N LEU A 32 -1.96 -11.98 0.03
CA LEU A 32 -0.60 -11.72 -0.43
C LEU A 32 0.35 -12.70 0.22
N GLN A 33 1.10 -13.41 -0.61
CA GLN A 33 2.15 -14.31 -0.13
C GLN A 33 3.51 -13.72 -0.46
N ILE A 34 4.40 -13.78 0.50
CA ILE A 34 5.79 -13.37 0.31
C ILE A 34 6.64 -14.63 0.39
N THR A 35 7.08 -15.10 -0.76
CA THR A 35 7.85 -16.32 -0.86
C THR A 35 9.32 -16.05 -0.54
N LYS A 36 10.03 -17.10 -0.14
CA LYS A 36 11.44 -16.98 0.25
C LYS A 36 12.33 -17.09 -0.98
N ASP A 37 12.26 -16.08 -1.87
CA ASP A 37 13.01 -16.06 -3.13
C ASP A 37 13.04 -14.63 -3.67
N GLN A 38 13.55 -14.46 -4.90
CA GLN A 38 13.62 -13.15 -5.54
C GLN A 38 12.25 -12.54 -5.77
N ALA A 39 11.26 -13.35 -6.11
CA ALA A 39 9.89 -12.85 -6.29
C ALA A 39 9.34 -12.32 -4.97
N GLY A 40 9.61 -13.01 -3.86
CA GLY A 40 9.19 -12.55 -2.54
C GLY A 40 9.86 -11.23 -2.17
N LEU A 41 11.13 -11.06 -2.54
CA LEU A 41 11.83 -9.81 -2.28
C LEU A 41 11.17 -8.65 -3.02
N LYS A 42 10.80 -8.84 -4.28
CA LYS A 42 10.10 -7.79 -5.05
C LYS A 42 8.76 -7.45 -4.42
N THR A 43 8.01 -8.45 -4.00
CA THR A 43 6.72 -8.25 -3.34
C THR A 43 6.89 -7.46 -2.04
N ALA A 44 7.85 -7.85 -1.24
CA ALA A 44 8.10 -7.18 0.04
C ALA A 44 8.53 -5.73 -0.17
N LYS A 45 9.36 -5.46 -1.18
CA LYS A 45 9.79 -4.10 -1.48
C LYS A 45 8.63 -3.22 -1.95
N ALA A 46 7.72 -3.78 -2.75
CA ALA A 46 6.55 -3.05 -3.20
C ALA A 46 5.67 -2.65 -2.02
N LEU A 47 5.44 -3.59 -1.11
CA LEU A 47 4.64 -3.32 0.09
C LEU A 47 5.35 -2.32 1.00
N GLN A 48 6.66 -2.45 1.15
CA GLN A 48 7.45 -1.53 1.97
C GLN A 48 7.35 -0.10 1.44
N SER A 49 7.45 0.07 0.13
CA SER A 49 7.36 1.39 -0.48
C SER A 49 5.98 2.01 -0.22
N PHE A 50 4.92 1.23 -0.36
CA PHE A 50 3.57 1.72 -0.10
C PHE A 50 3.40 2.12 1.37
N ILE A 51 3.84 1.27 2.30
CA ILE A 51 3.74 1.57 3.73
C ILE A 51 4.58 2.79 4.10
N TYR A 52 5.74 2.94 3.49
CA TYR A 52 6.57 4.12 3.69
C TYR A 52 5.79 5.39 3.32
N ASP A 53 5.09 5.37 2.19
CA ASP A 53 4.28 6.52 1.78
C ASP A 53 3.15 6.80 2.75
N VAL A 54 2.51 5.75 3.28
CA VAL A 54 1.45 5.90 4.28
C VAL A 54 1.99 6.54 5.55
N VAL A 55 3.14 6.07 6.03
CA VAL A 55 3.76 6.62 7.23
C VAL A 55 4.12 8.08 7.02
N ALA A 56 4.68 8.42 5.85
CA ALA A 56 5.04 9.80 5.55
C ALA A 56 3.80 10.72 5.54
N ALA A 57 2.70 10.24 4.96
CA ALA A 57 1.45 11.00 4.93
C ALA A 57 0.89 11.21 6.33
N LEU A 58 0.95 10.18 7.18
CA LEU A 58 0.44 10.28 8.54
C LEU A 58 1.28 11.26 9.38
N LYS A 59 2.59 11.28 9.15
CA LYS A 59 3.47 12.20 9.88
C LYS A 59 3.17 13.66 9.54
N LYS A 60 2.71 13.93 8.33
CA LYS A 60 2.40 15.30 7.93
C LYS A 60 1.18 15.86 8.64
N GLN A 61 0.33 15.01 9.19
CA GLN A 61 -0.90 15.43 9.84
C GLN A 61 -0.72 15.84 11.29
N SER A 62 0.36 15.50 11.89
CA SER A 62 0.57 15.75 13.31
C SER A 62 1.28 17.06 13.59
#